data_9891a023652bd4ad0a332cfb1f69fa9c
#
_entry.id   9891a023652bd4ad0a332cfb1f69fa9c
#
_cell.length_a   1.000
_cell.length_b   1.000
_cell.length_c   1.000
_cell.angle_alpha   90.00
_cell.angle_beta   90.00
_cell.angle_gamma   90.00
#
_symmetry.space_group_name_H-M   'P 1'
#
loop_
_entity.id
_entity.type
_entity.pdbx_description
1 polymer ?
#
loop_
_entity_poly.entity_id
_entity_poly.type
_entity_poly.pdbx_seq_one_letter_code
_entity_poly.pdbx_strand_id
1 'polypeptide(L)'
;MRYRSEDRGYRGRDYDPPSQQRWRYKSRLAKAGYVVGIFVTVLVVLASLGAYAIYRHLTGNIKAVSVSGLSHRSIYGVQNILLLGSQTRKGQGKGFGNNPSLNTSNSDNLLLVHLDPTHTHALILSIPRDTVVYEPGCKARPSIGTGIWGPYQAAIIDGAMNIGGPSCAVKTVKDFTGIKLDHFVMFDFNSFRAMVDSIGGVEVCVPRGGYHDKWSRLNLSAGKHLLTYNRALAYVRTRHGVQADGNVGGDLGRIMLQQAFISSIVQKVNSQGLLSNVPQLLKIADIATKALTVDQGLDSVSKLLGLAKTLSHLRSKNVSLLTMPTVTDTNPADSGRLLPEEPQDDVIFQMVLHGQDWHGHLPTEPAGRVKVRVLNGAGSPGLAGRTARGLRKLGFDVTGVANATPTATTTVDYSGIAQADSAYTLMTALKSPPFAQNLLSEPAPQLGKRGTVTLILGTDFAGVNRPPKPSTGKSGHAKHGKPAPSSSGSSSSSSSNLSSPGFVQARNAGASICSGLPQANPNSGRPPP
;
A
#
# COMPACT_ATOMS: atom_id res chain seq x y z
N MET A 1 98.21 -44.19 57.28
CA MET A 1 97.00 -43.37 57.35
C MET A 1 96.15 -43.77 56.17
N ARG A 2 95.02 -44.41 56.40
CA ARG A 2 94.11 -44.88 55.32
C ARG A 2 92.99 -43.79 55.24
N TYR A 3 92.79 -43.25 54.02
CA TYR A 3 91.65 -42.46 53.70
C TYR A 3 90.60 -43.30 52.98
N ARG A 4 89.41 -43.32 53.56
CA ARG A 4 88.23 -44.06 53.07
C ARG A 4 87.43 -43.12 52.23
N SER A 5 87.27 -43.34 50.93
CA SER A 5 86.36 -42.55 50.05
C SER A 5 84.93 -43.14 50.14
N GLU A 6 83.99 -42.37 50.55
CA GLU A 6 82.55 -42.69 50.48
C GLU A 6 82.02 -42.29 49.09
N ASP A 7 81.67 -43.27 48.28
CA ASP A 7 80.97 -43.13 47.03
C ASP A 7 79.48 -42.91 47.32
N ARG A 8 78.96 -41.67 47.19
CA ARG A 8 77.51 -41.38 47.20
C ARG A 8 76.98 -41.45 45.78
N GLY A 9 76.30 -42.56 45.41
CA GLY A 9 75.62 -42.72 44.16
C GLY A 9 74.52 -41.69 43.99
N TYR A 10 74.68 -40.83 43.00
CA TYR A 10 73.62 -39.93 42.52
C TYR A 10 72.64 -40.75 41.68
N ARG A 11 71.43 -41.04 42.19
CA ARG A 11 70.30 -41.50 41.38
C ARG A 11 69.82 -40.37 40.52
N GLY A 12 70.04 -40.45 39.22
CA GLY A 12 69.40 -39.58 38.24
C GLY A 12 67.88 -39.63 38.33
N ARG A 13 67.24 -38.54 38.56
CA ARG A 13 65.80 -38.42 38.37
C ARG A 13 65.55 -38.31 36.88
N ASP A 14 64.92 -39.33 36.32
CA ASP A 14 64.36 -39.24 34.95
C ASP A 14 63.45 -38.03 34.87
N TYR A 15 63.81 -37.07 34.07
CA TYR A 15 63.03 -35.86 33.78
C TYR A 15 62.04 -36.20 32.67
N ASP A 16 60.81 -36.57 33.07
CA ASP A 16 59.69 -36.71 32.10
C ASP A 16 59.22 -35.28 31.71
N PRO A 17 59.17 -34.97 30.40
CA PRO A 17 58.71 -33.65 29.98
C PRO A 17 57.24 -33.40 30.36
N PRO A 18 56.87 -32.23 30.87
CA PRO A 18 55.59 -31.95 31.51
C PRO A 18 54.36 -32.06 30.60
N SER A 19 54.54 -32.29 29.29
CA SER A 19 53.43 -32.38 28.33
C SER A 19 52.78 -33.77 28.23
N GLN A 20 53.52 -34.85 28.55
CA GLN A 20 52.95 -36.21 28.42
C GLN A 20 52.29 -36.71 29.72
N GLN A 21 52.62 -36.17 30.87
CA GLN A 21 52.05 -36.60 32.15
C GLN A 21 50.59 -36.11 32.36
N ARG A 22 50.17 -35.00 31.80
CA ARG A 22 48.80 -34.47 31.99
C ARG A 22 47.71 -35.31 31.31
N TRP A 23 48.03 -36.11 30.28
CA TRP A 23 47.01 -36.87 29.56
C TRP A 23 46.69 -38.24 30.16
N ARG A 24 47.60 -38.80 30.92
CA ARG A 24 47.43 -40.15 31.51
C ARG A 24 46.54 -40.18 32.76
N TYR A 25 46.35 -39.07 33.46
CA TYR A 25 45.60 -39.00 34.74
C TYR A 25 44.18 -38.43 34.62
N LYS A 26 43.69 -38.06 33.42
CA LYS A 26 42.28 -37.65 33.30
C LYS A 26 41.38 -38.88 33.40
N SER A 27 40.39 -38.82 34.31
CA SER A 27 39.35 -39.86 34.45
C SER A 27 38.66 -40.08 33.09
N ARG A 28 38.15 -41.30 32.86
CA ARG A 28 37.42 -41.61 31.59
C ARG A 28 36.31 -40.60 31.32
N LEU A 29 35.67 -40.09 32.35
CA LEU A 29 34.65 -39.01 32.26
C LEU A 29 35.24 -37.69 31.76
N ALA A 30 36.44 -37.30 32.21
CA ALA A 30 37.08 -36.06 31.74
C ALA A 30 37.52 -36.16 30.26
N LYS A 31 37.94 -37.33 29.79
CA LYS A 31 38.27 -37.60 28.38
C LYS A 31 37.00 -37.58 27.52
N ALA A 32 35.91 -38.19 27.98
CA ALA A 32 34.61 -38.13 27.29
C ALA A 32 34.08 -36.71 27.22
N GLY A 33 34.16 -35.93 28.27
CA GLY A 33 33.76 -34.49 28.27
C GLY A 33 34.56 -33.65 27.27
N TYR A 34 35.86 -33.93 27.14
CA TYR A 34 36.70 -33.22 26.15
C TYR A 34 36.32 -33.57 24.69
N VAL A 35 36.06 -34.86 24.41
CA VAL A 35 35.60 -35.30 23.07
C VAL A 35 34.24 -34.72 22.73
N VAL A 36 33.28 -34.70 23.68
CA VAL A 36 31.97 -34.08 23.49
C VAL A 36 32.12 -32.56 23.26
N GLY A 37 33.02 -31.91 24.01
CA GLY A 37 33.30 -30.49 23.82
C GLY A 37 33.84 -30.17 22.44
N ILE A 38 34.79 -30.96 21.92
CA ILE A 38 35.28 -30.80 20.55
C ILE A 38 34.17 -31.04 19.53
N PHE A 39 33.36 -32.09 19.71
CA PHE A 39 32.27 -32.42 18.80
C PHE A 39 31.23 -31.28 18.74
N VAL A 40 30.84 -30.74 19.90
CA VAL A 40 29.92 -29.57 19.97
C VAL A 40 30.54 -28.34 19.30
N THR A 41 31.83 -28.06 19.54
CA THR A 41 32.54 -26.94 18.91
C THR A 41 32.56 -27.09 17.37
N VAL A 42 32.88 -28.29 16.87
CA VAL A 42 32.85 -28.57 15.41
C VAL A 42 31.46 -28.38 14.85
N LEU A 43 30.42 -28.88 15.52
CA LEU A 43 29.03 -28.68 15.13
C LEU A 43 28.66 -27.20 15.05
N VAL A 44 29.03 -26.42 16.07
CA VAL A 44 28.77 -24.96 16.10
C VAL A 44 29.52 -24.25 14.96
N VAL A 45 30.77 -24.62 14.71
CA VAL A 45 31.56 -24.04 13.59
C VAL A 45 30.92 -24.38 12.24
N LEU A 46 30.55 -25.65 12.02
CA LEU A 46 29.89 -26.05 10.77
C LEU A 46 28.54 -25.37 10.57
N ALA A 47 27.71 -25.26 11.64
CA ALA A 47 26.46 -24.54 11.61
C ALA A 47 26.66 -23.05 11.30
N SER A 48 27.68 -22.42 11.90
CA SER A 48 28.02 -21.02 11.67
C SER A 48 28.51 -20.77 10.24
N LEU A 49 29.34 -21.67 9.70
CA LEU A 49 29.79 -21.62 8.30
C LEU A 49 28.61 -21.79 7.33
N GLY A 50 27.71 -22.75 7.61
CA GLY A 50 26.49 -22.94 6.83
C GLY A 50 25.58 -21.72 6.85
N ALA A 51 25.34 -21.14 8.02
CA ALA A 51 24.56 -19.91 8.18
C ALA A 51 25.20 -18.72 7.44
N TYR A 52 26.52 -18.59 7.52
CA TYR A 52 27.27 -17.55 6.80
C TYR A 52 27.19 -17.73 5.27
N ALA A 53 27.29 -18.96 4.78
CA ALA A 53 27.15 -19.25 3.35
C ALA A 53 25.75 -18.91 2.83
N ILE A 54 24.69 -19.25 3.57
CA ILE A 54 23.31 -18.88 3.25
C ILE A 54 23.16 -17.35 3.25
N TYR A 55 23.66 -16.68 4.28
CA TYR A 55 23.60 -15.21 4.38
C TYR A 55 24.29 -14.54 3.18
N ARG A 56 25.50 -14.99 2.82
CA ARG A 56 26.25 -14.50 1.65
C ARG A 56 25.50 -14.71 0.35
N HIS A 57 24.93 -15.91 0.18
CA HIS A 57 24.13 -16.24 -1.01
C HIS A 57 22.92 -15.33 -1.15
N LEU A 58 22.12 -15.17 -0.09
CA LEU A 58 20.92 -14.34 -0.11
C LEU A 58 21.26 -12.84 -0.31
N THR A 59 22.30 -12.34 0.35
CA THR A 59 22.72 -10.93 0.20
C THR A 59 23.22 -10.65 -1.22
N GLY A 60 23.94 -11.59 -1.83
CA GLY A 60 24.42 -11.47 -3.21
C GLY A 60 23.32 -11.44 -4.27
N ASN A 61 22.13 -11.91 -3.96
CA ASN A 61 20.97 -11.87 -4.86
C ASN A 61 20.26 -10.53 -4.90
N ILE A 62 20.40 -9.69 -3.86
CA ILE A 62 19.60 -8.46 -3.67
C ILE A 62 19.99 -7.42 -4.72
N LYS A 63 19.02 -6.97 -5.51
CA LYS A 63 19.18 -5.88 -6.47
C LYS A 63 18.84 -4.56 -5.78
N ALA A 64 19.85 -3.90 -5.20
CA ALA A 64 19.69 -2.58 -4.59
C ALA A 64 20.00 -1.47 -5.60
N VAL A 65 19.15 -0.44 -5.61
CA VAL A 65 19.32 0.76 -6.45
C VAL A 65 19.37 2.01 -5.57
N SER A 66 20.15 2.99 -6.01
CA SER A 66 20.15 4.29 -5.35
C SER A 66 18.88 5.05 -5.74
N VAL A 67 18.08 5.43 -4.74
CA VAL A 67 16.83 6.16 -4.92
C VAL A 67 16.91 7.45 -4.11
N SER A 68 16.90 8.59 -4.79
CA SER A 68 16.88 9.90 -4.14
C SER A 68 15.47 10.27 -3.69
N GLY A 69 15.38 11.08 -2.61
CA GLY A 69 14.10 11.60 -2.09
C GLY A 69 13.44 10.74 -1.02
N LEU A 70 14.01 9.59 -0.67
CA LEU A 70 13.59 8.79 0.48
C LEU A 70 14.02 9.42 1.80
N SER A 71 13.23 9.23 2.85
CA SER A 71 13.43 9.87 4.16
C SER A 71 14.36 9.08 5.10
N HIS A 72 14.68 7.83 4.77
CA HIS A 72 15.59 6.95 5.53
C HIS A 72 15.30 6.90 7.04
N ARG A 73 14.01 6.87 7.41
CA ARG A 73 13.61 6.73 8.82
C ARG A 73 13.98 5.35 9.35
N SER A 74 14.03 5.26 10.68
CA SER A 74 14.21 3.97 11.35
C SER A 74 13.05 3.02 11.03
N ILE A 75 13.35 1.75 10.74
CA ILE A 75 12.36 0.68 10.51
C ILE A 75 11.44 0.41 11.71
N TYR A 76 11.71 1.01 12.87
CA TYR A 76 10.90 0.88 14.10
C TYR A 76 9.84 1.97 14.28
N GLY A 77 9.73 2.90 13.33
CA GLY A 77 8.72 3.96 13.34
C GLY A 77 7.69 3.79 12.23
N VAL A 78 6.96 4.86 11.95
CA VAL A 78 6.07 4.94 10.78
C VAL A 78 6.86 4.61 9.52
N GLN A 79 6.32 3.73 8.68
CA GLN A 79 6.93 3.35 7.41
C GLN A 79 5.98 3.63 6.24
N ASN A 80 6.45 4.39 5.27
CA ASN A 80 5.77 4.60 4.00
C ASN A 80 6.59 3.97 2.88
N ILE A 81 6.09 2.89 2.29
CA ILE A 81 6.79 2.11 1.28
C ILE A 81 6.08 2.29 -0.05
N LEU A 82 6.81 2.76 -1.07
CA LEU A 82 6.30 2.76 -2.44
C LEU A 82 6.60 1.41 -3.10
N LEU A 83 5.55 0.66 -3.38
CA LEU A 83 5.63 -0.63 -4.06
C LEU A 83 5.19 -0.47 -5.51
N LEU A 84 6.07 -0.76 -6.47
CA LEU A 84 5.82 -0.64 -7.90
C LEU A 84 5.85 -1.98 -8.62
N GLY A 85 4.83 -2.22 -9.46
CA GLY A 85 4.85 -3.29 -10.44
C GLY A 85 5.33 -2.78 -11.80
N SER A 86 6.50 -3.24 -12.26
CA SER A 86 7.07 -2.79 -13.55
C SER A 86 6.46 -3.52 -14.74
N GLN A 87 6.12 -2.78 -15.78
CA GLN A 87 5.66 -3.31 -17.07
C GLN A 87 6.81 -3.80 -17.97
N THR A 88 8.07 -3.61 -17.60
CA THR A 88 9.19 -3.97 -18.47
C THR A 88 9.10 -5.41 -18.96
N ARG A 89 9.25 -5.60 -20.26
CA ARG A 89 9.31 -6.92 -20.89
C ARG A 89 10.73 -7.36 -21.19
N LYS A 90 11.70 -6.45 -21.03
CA LYS A 90 13.11 -6.71 -21.24
C LYS A 90 13.59 -7.79 -20.27
N GLY A 91 14.11 -8.90 -20.79
CA GLY A 91 14.56 -10.02 -19.96
C GLY A 91 13.48 -10.94 -19.41
N GLN A 92 12.18 -10.71 -19.74
CA GLN A 92 11.07 -11.50 -19.20
C GLN A 92 10.77 -12.80 -19.96
N GLY A 93 11.49 -13.08 -21.08
CA GLY A 93 11.31 -14.29 -21.91
C GLY A 93 10.16 -14.20 -22.90
N LYS A 94 9.92 -15.33 -23.64
CA LYS A 94 8.94 -15.42 -24.73
C LYS A 94 7.52 -15.57 -24.18
N GLY A 95 6.94 -14.88 -23.41
CA GLY A 95 5.55 -15.10 -22.89
C GLY A 95 4.71 -13.83 -22.84
N PHE A 96 5.35 -12.67 -23.03
CA PHE A 96 4.74 -11.37 -22.79
C PHE A 96 4.49 -10.54 -24.05
N GLY A 97 4.70 -11.14 -25.23
CA GLY A 97 4.63 -10.44 -26.54
C GLY A 97 5.93 -9.70 -26.86
N ASN A 98 6.20 -9.53 -28.15
CA ASN A 98 7.43 -8.90 -28.67
C ASN A 98 7.21 -7.47 -29.15
N ASN A 99 6.25 -6.74 -28.60
CA ASN A 99 6.03 -5.36 -29.02
C ASN A 99 7.13 -4.46 -28.43
N PRO A 100 8.05 -3.90 -29.27
CA PRO A 100 9.14 -3.04 -28.79
C PRO A 100 8.64 -1.76 -28.11
N SER A 101 7.47 -1.24 -28.50
CA SER A 101 6.86 -0.07 -27.88
C SER A 101 6.41 -0.32 -26.43
N LEU A 102 6.33 -1.58 -26.01
CA LEU A 102 6.02 -1.98 -24.62
C LEU A 102 7.29 -2.32 -23.81
N ASN A 103 8.47 -2.03 -24.31
CA ASN A 103 9.72 -2.04 -23.54
C ASN A 103 9.90 -0.79 -22.68
N THR A 104 8.85 0.01 -22.54
CA THR A 104 8.80 1.11 -21.56
C THR A 104 8.91 0.56 -20.15
N SER A 105 9.55 1.32 -19.29
CA SER A 105 9.68 0.96 -17.86
C SER A 105 8.55 1.55 -17.01
N ASN A 106 7.38 1.77 -17.61
CA ASN A 106 6.21 2.27 -16.89
C ASN A 106 5.82 1.34 -15.73
N SER A 107 5.13 1.89 -14.76
CA SER A 107 4.60 1.13 -13.63
C SER A 107 3.12 0.80 -13.85
N ASP A 108 2.77 -0.50 -13.91
CA ASP A 108 1.37 -0.95 -14.02
C ASP A 108 0.60 -0.78 -12.71
N ASN A 109 1.31 -0.77 -11.59
CA ASN A 109 0.72 -0.76 -10.26
C ASN A 109 1.55 0.12 -9.34
N LEU A 110 0.90 1.11 -8.74
CA LEU A 110 1.49 1.99 -7.73
C LEU A 110 0.73 1.79 -6.43
N LEU A 111 1.40 1.22 -5.45
CA LEU A 111 0.86 1.02 -4.11
C LEU A 111 1.70 1.80 -3.09
N LEU A 112 1.04 2.66 -2.34
CA LEU A 112 1.62 3.28 -1.15
C LEU A 112 1.21 2.44 0.06
N VAL A 113 2.17 1.80 0.69
CA VAL A 113 1.95 1.01 1.91
C VAL A 113 2.37 1.85 3.11
N HIS A 114 1.39 2.20 3.94
CA HIS A 114 1.59 2.90 5.20
C HIS A 114 1.49 1.90 6.35
N LEU A 115 2.51 1.87 7.21
CA LEU A 115 2.54 1.11 8.45
C LEU A 115 2.51 2.09 9.62
N ASP A 116 1.61 1.89 10.55
CA ASP A 116 1.53 2.66 11.79
C ASP A 116 2.79 2.50 12.66
N PRO A 117 3.04 3.39 13.65
CA PRO A 117 4.25 3.30 14.49
C PRO A 117 4.34 2.01 15.30
N THR A 118 3.20 1.37 15.59
CA THR A 118 3.14 0.11 16.35
C THR A 118 3.24 -1.12 15.45
N HIS A 119 3.17 -0.94 14.13
CA HIS A 119 3.16 -1.97 13.09
C HIS A 119 2.03 -3.00 13.29
N THR A 120 0.93 -2.58 13.88
CA THR A 120 -0.27 -3.41 14.08
C THR A 120 -1.36 -3.15 13.06
N HIS A 121 -1.32 -1.98 12.41
CA HIS A 121 -2.23 -1.56 11.35
C HIS A 121 -1.47 -1.17 10.09
N ALA A 122 -2.09 -1.42 8.95
CA ALA A 122 -1.58 -0.98 7.65
C ALA A 122 -2.69 -0.44 6.77
N LEU A 123 -2.36 0.62 6.02
CA LEU A 123 -3.18 1.15 4.95
C LEU A 123 -2.42 1.00 3.64
N ILE A 124 -3.01 0.32 2.67
CA ILE A 124 -2.47 0.13 1.33
C ILE A 124 -3.31 0.97 0.37
N LEU A 125 -2.74 2.06 -0.12
CA LEU A 125 -3.39 2.95 -1.06
C LEU A 125 -2.95 2.59 -2.49
N SER A 126 -3.90 2.17 -3.32
CA SER A 126 -3.70 1.99 -4.76
C SER A 126 -3.89 3.34 -5.45
N ILE A 127 -2.86 3.83 -6.12
CA ILE A 127 -2.92 5.02 -6.98
C ILE A 127 -3.12 4.52 -8.41
N PRO A 128 -4.24 4.88 -9.07
CA PRO A 128 -4.48 4.49 -10.46
C PRO A 128 -3.36 5.02 -11.37
N ARG A 129 -2.82 4.16 -12.22
CA ARG A 129 -1.63 4.49 -13.03
C ARG A 129 -1.87 5.58 -14.06
N ASP A 130 -3.13 5.71 -14.53
CA ASP A 130 -3.53 6.68 -15.56
C ASP A 130 -3.93 8.04 -14.93
N THR A 131 -3.61 8.26 -13.64
CA THR A 131 -3.86 9.51 -12.92
C THR A 131 -2.96 10.62 -13.44
N VAL A 132 -3.58 11.75 -13.79
CA VAL A 132 -2.88 12.98 -14.18
C VAL A 132 -2.35 13.68 -12.94
N VAL A 133 -1.07 13.98 -12.95
CA VAL A 133 -0.38 14.64 -11.85
C VAL A 133 0.64 15.65 -12.38
N TYR A 134 1.05 16.58 -11.52
CA TYR A 134 2.27 17.33 -11.77
C TYR A 134 3.47 16.39 -11.67
N GLU A 135 4.26 16.30 -12.75
CA GLU A 135 5.52 15.57 -12.75
C GLU A 135 6.67 16.55 -12.58
N PRO A 136 7.41 16.49 -11.46
CA PRO A 136 8.55 17.37 -11.22
C PRO A 136 9.70 17.05 -12.18
N GLY A 137 10.53 18.03 -12.49
CA GLY A 137 11.70 17.81 -13.33
C GLY A 137 12.60 16.69 -12.80
N CYS A 138 12.88 15.70 -13.65
CA CYS A 138 13.62 14.49 -13.35
C CYS A 138 14.86 14.35 -14.24
N LYS A 139 15.96 13.83 -13.66
CA LYS A 139 17.12 13.44 -14.47
C LYS A 139 16.72 12.27 -15.40
N ALA A 140 16.84 12.47 -16.70
CA ALA A 140 16.49 11.45 -17.68
C ALA A 140 17.37 10.21 -17.55
N ARG A 141 16.77 9.05 -17.75
CA ARG A 141 17.52 7.79 -17.91
C ARG A 141 18.26 7.80 -19.27
N PRO A 142 19.44 7.16 -19.35
CA PRO A 142 20.21 7.12 -20.60
C PRO A 142 19.44 6.60 -21.82
N SER A 143 18.43 5.75 -21.60
CA SER A 143 17.56 5.23 -22.68
C SER A 143 16.55 6.23 -23.22
N ILE A 144 16.30 7.32 -22.49
CA ILE A 144 15.35 8.39 -22.86
C ILE A 144 16.09 9.61 -23.40
N GLY A 145 17.29 9.88 -22.86
CA GLY A 145 18.08 11.04 -23.26
C GLY A 145 19.02 11.51 -22.15
N THR A 146 19.41 12.75 -22.23
CA THR A 146 20.29 13.40 -21.25
C THR A 146 19.64 14.65 -20.66
N GLY A 147 20.09 15.08 -19.50
CA GLY A 147 19.61 16.28 -18.84
C GLY A 147 18.39 16.05 -17.93
N ILE A 148 17.67 17.14 -17.66
CA ILE A 148 16.44 17.13 -16.85
C ILE A 148 15.26 17.24 -17.78
N TRP A 149 14.31 16.32 -17.66
CA TRP A 149 13.04 16.31 -18.37
C TRP A 149 11.93 16.77 -17.43
N GLY A 150 11.02 17.59 -17.92
CA GLY A 150 10.00 18.27 -17.14
C GLY A 150 10.50 19.61 -16.57
N PRO A 151 9.75 20.25 -15.65
CA PRO A 151 8.48 19.75 -15.13
C PRO A 151 7.35 19.69 -16.17
N TYR A 152 6.39 18.77 -15.96
CA TYR A 152 5.18 18.66 -16.76
C TYR A 152 3.96 18.91 -15.87
N GLN A 153 3.09 19.84 -16.28
CA GLN A 153 1.92 20.22 -15.49
C GLN A 153 0.84 19.13 -15.44
N ALA A 154 0.75 18.32 -16.48
CA ALA A 154 -0.27 17.29 -16.61
C ALA A 154 0.34 16.02 -17.24
N ALA A 155 1.09 15.25 -16.45
CA ALA A 155 1.66 13.97 -16.85
C ALA A 155 0.89 12.81 -16.24
N ILE A 156 0.89 11.65 -16.91
CA ILE A 156 0.36 10.41 -16.33
C ILE A 156 1.40 9.86 -15.36
N ILE A 157 1.00 9.56 -14.11
CA ILE A 157 1.90 9.20 -13.01
C ILE A 157 2.77 7.96 -13.31
N ASP A 158 2.30 7.02 -14.14
CA ASP A 158 3.06 5.83 -14.51
C ASP A 158 4.30 6.14 -15.35
N GLY A 159 4.30 7.28 -16.08
CA GLY A 159 5.40 7.75 -16.94
C GLY A 159 6.66 8.13 -16.17
N ALA A 160 6.55 8.58 -14.94
CA ALA A 160 7.68 9.02 -14.11
C ALA A 160 8.78 7.95 -14.00
N MET A 161 8.38 6.68 -13.88
CA MET A 161 9.30 5.55 -13.84
C MET A 161 10.06 5.36 -15.15
N ASN A 162 9.42 5.65 -16.28
CA ASN A 162 10.07 5.58 -17.61
C ASN A 162 11.07 6.72 -17.80
N ILE A 163 10.72 7.95 -17.41
CA ILE A 163 11.54 9.14 -17.61
C ILE A 163 12.81 9.10 -16.75
N GLY A 164 12.68 9.03 -15.43
CA GLY A 164 13.80 9.16 -14.51
C GLY A 164 14.03 7.94 -13.60
N GLY A 165 13.28 6.84 -13.80
CA GLY A 165 13.40 5.64 -12.99
C GLY A 165 12.85 5.80 -11.57
N PRO A 166 13.34 4.95 -10.62
CA PRO A 166 12.83 4.93 -9.25
C PRO A 166 12.84 6.28 -8.53
N SER A 167 13.89 7.07 -8.72
CA SER A 167 14.01 8.39 -8.07
C SER A 167 12.95 9.38 -8.57
N CYS A 168 12.62 9.32 -9.86
CA CYS A 168 11.54 10.15 -10.42
C CYS A 168 10.17 9.71 -9.91
N ALA A 169 9.89 8.42 -9.92
CA ALA A 169 8.64 7.89 -9.38
C ALA A 169 8.44 8.26 -7.90
N VAL A 170 9.48 8.11 -7.07
CA VAL A 170 9.45 8.53 -5.65
C VAL A 170 9.20 10.03 -5.52
N LYS A 171 9.88 10.86 -6.31
CA LYS A 171 9.70 12.31 -6.27
C LYS A 171 8.29 12.70 -6.68
N THR A 172 7.77 12.15 -7.77
CA THR A 172 6.43 12.44 -8.28
C THR A 172 5.35 12.04 -7.27
N VAL A 173 5.42 10.82 -6.71
CA VAL A 173 4.45 10.36 -5.70
C VAL A 173 4.53 11.22 -4.43
N LYS A 174 5.74 11.54 -3.97
CA LYS A 174 5.93 12.39 -2.79
C LYS A 174 5.37 13.80 -3.01
N ASP A 175 5.64 14.40 -4.17
CA ASP A 175 5.19 15.76 -4.48
C ASP A 175 3.66 15.78 -4.68
N PHE A 176 3.09 14.74 -5.26
CA PHE A 176 1.65 14.59 -5.45
C PHE A 176 0.89 14.38 -4.13
N THR A 177 1.38 13.53 -3.24
CA THR A 177 0.66 13.13 -2.01
C THR A 177 1.06 13.91 -0.76
N GLY A 178 2.17 14.65 -0.81
CA GLY A 178 2.79 15.26 0.37
C GLY A 178 3.43 14.25 1.34
N ILE A 179 3.33 12.94 1.06
CA ILE A 179 3.76 11.86 1.95
C ILE A 179 5.23 11.57 1.75
N LYS A 180 6.02 11.63 2.82
CA LYS A 180 7.44 11.23 2.79
C LYS A 180 7.53 9.71 2.70
N LEU A 181 8.26 9.23 1.69
CA LEU A 181 8.50 7.81 1.46
C LEU A 181 9.80 7.37 2.13
N ASP A 182 9.78 6.21 2.78
CA ASP A 182 10.92 5.66 3.51
C ASP A 182 11.64 4.58 2.69
N HIS A 183 10.88 3.77 1.97
CA HIS A 183 11.40 2.69 1.15
C HIS A 183 10.77 2.65 -0.24
N PHE A 184 11.52 2.07 -1.16
CA PHE A 184 11.11 1.76 -2.51
C PHE A 184 11.32 0.28 -2.80
N VAL A 185 10.26 -0.39 -3.27
CA VAL A 185 10.31 -1.79 -3.68
C VAL A 185 9.67 -1.93 -5.06
N MET A 186 10.35 -2.60 -5.97
CA MET A 186 9.83 -2.87 -7.32
C MET A 186 9.94 -4.36 -7.65
N PHE A 187 8.95 -4.87 -8.35
CA PHE A 187 8.93 -6.23 -8.90
C PHE A 187 8.45 -6.23 -10.34
N ASP A 188 8.91 -7.20 -11.12
CA ASP A 188 8.47 -7.46 -12.48
C ASP A 188 7.54 -8.68 -12.56
N PHE A 189 7.07 -9.03 -13.75
CA PHE A 189 6.13 -10.14 -13.95
C PHE A 189 6.72 -11.50 -13.56
N ASN A 190 8.00 -11.76 -13.85
CA ASN A 190 8.65 -13.01 -13.47
C ASN A 190 8.80 -13.12 -11.95
N SER A 191 9.18 -12.01 -11.34
CA SER A 191 9.29 -11.85 -9.89
C SER A 191 7.97 -12.10 -9.19
N PHE A 192 6.89 -11.50 -9.69
CA PHE A 192 5.54 -11.73 -9.17
C PHE A 192 5.15 -13.20 -9.22
N ARG A 193 5.35 -13.87 -10.37
CA ARG A 193 5.04 -15.29 -10.54
C ARG A 193 5.82 -16.17 -9.58
N ALA A 194 7.13 -15.93 -9.47
CA ALA A 194 8.01 -16.69 -8.58
C ALA A 194 7.62 -16.50 -7.09
N MET A 195 7.26 -15.28 -6.68
CA MET A 195 6.78 -15.01 -5.32
C MET A 195 5.47 -15.74 -5.02
N VAL A 196 4.50 -15.70 -5.94
CA VAL A 196 3.23 -16.43 -5.77
C VAL A 196 3.46 -17.94 -5.61
N ASP A 197 4.33 -18.52 -6.43
CA ASP A 197 4.66 -19.94 -6.35
C ASP A 197 5.40 -20.31 -5.08
N SER A 198 6.25 -19.40 -4.56
CA SER A 198 7.02 -19.66 -3.33
C SER A 198 6.13 -19.84 -2.11
N ILE A 199 4.97 -19.20 -2.10
CA ILE A 199 3.96 -19.34 -1.04
C ILE A 199 2.92 -20.44 -1.35
N GLY A 200 3.11 -21.23 -2.41
CA GLY A 200 2.19 -22.31 -2.81
C GLY A 200 0.89 -21.81 -3.45
N GLY A 201 0.94 -20.71 -4.22
CA GLY A 201 -0.22 -20.11 -4.88
C GLY A 201 -1.10 -19.27 -3.95
N VAL A 202 -2.14 -18.67 -4.50
CA VAL A 202 -3.09 -17.79 -3.78
C VAL A 202 -4.51 -18.23 -4.11
N GLU A 203 -5.34 -18.44 -3.09
CA GLU A 203 -6.76 -18.76 -3.28
C GLU A 203 -7.54 -17.48 -3.56
N VAL A 204 -8.31 -17.49 -4.64
CA VAL A 204 -9.22 -16.40 -5.00
C VAL A 204 -10.63 -16.92 -5.20
N CYS A 205 -11.60 -16.02 -5.09
CA CYS A 205 -12.99 -16.33 -5.39
C CYS A 205 -13.43 -15.60 -6.66
N VAL A 206 -14.25 -16.27 -7.47
CA VAL A 206 -14.80 -15.73 -8.71
C VAL A 206 -16.33 -15.73 -8.61
N PRO A 207 -17.02 -14.60 -8.88
CA PRO A 207 -18.47 -14.51 -8.79
C PRO A 207 -19.17 -15.31 -9.89
N ARG A 208 -20.50 -15.37 -9.81
CA ARG A 208 -21.34 -15.95 -10.87
C ARG A 208 -21.03 -15.28 -12.21
N GLY A 209 -21.00 -16.07 -13.28
CA GLY A 209 -20.59 -15.61 -14.62
C GLY A 209 -19.13 -15.87 -14.95
N GLY A 210 -18.29 -16.05 -13.94
CA GLY A 210 -16.85 -16.29 -14.15
C GLY A 210 -16.08 -15.06 -14.60
N TYR A 211 -14.77 -15.17 -14.71
CA TYR A 211 -13.91 -14.15 -15.30
C TYR A 211 -13.28 -14.66 -16.59
N HIS A 212 -13.59 -14.01 -17.69
CA HIS A 212 -13.09 -14.36 -19.02
C HIS A 212 -12.49 -13.12 -19.68
N ASP A 213 -11.19 -13.16 -19.93
CA ASP A 213 -10.47 -12.05 -20.58
C ASP A 213 -9.44 -12.61 -21.55
N LYS A 214 -9.71 -12.43 -22.85
CA LYS A 214 -8.81 -12.89 -23.93
C LYS A 214 -7.46 -12.17 -23.93
N TRP A 215 -7.42 -10.93 -23.41
CA TRP A 215 -6.20 -10.11 -23.42
C TRP A 215 -5.22 -10.53 -22.32
N SER A 216 -5.72 -10.78 -21.11
CA SER A 216 -4.92 -11.36 -20.03
C SER A 216 -4.79 -12.88 -20.14
N ARG A 217 -5.58 -13.53 -21.01
CA ARG A 217 -5.72 -14.99 -21.14
C ARG A 217 -6.26 -15.65 -19.86
N LEU A 218 -7.09 -14.91 -19.13
CA LEU A 218 -7.78 -15.46 -17.96
C LEU A 218 -9.06 -16.15 -18.39
N ASN A 219 -9.25 -17.37 -17.88
CA ASN A 219 -10.50 -18.11 -18.01
C ASN A 219 -10.76 -18.85 -16.69
N LEU A 220 -11.68 -18.34 -15.89
CA LEU A 220 -12.06 -18.88 -14.59
C LEU A 220 -13.58 -18.97 -14.48
N SER A 221 -14.09 -20.16 -14.17
CA SER A 221 -15.49 -20.36 -13.79
C SER A 221 -15.78 -19.74 -12.42
N ALA A 222 -17.07 -19.61 -12.06
CA ALA A 222 -17.48 -19.21 -10.71
C ALA A 222 -16.96 -20.18 -9.65
N GLY A 223 -16.63 -19.65 -8.47
CA GLY A 223 -16.17 -20.43 -7.32
C GLY A 223 -14.76 -20.08 -6.85
N LYS A 224 -14.21 -20.91 -5.99
CA LYS A 224 -12.86 -20.75 -5.45
C LYS A 224 -11.81 -21.40 -6.34
N HIS A 225 -10.70 -20.73 -6.55
CA HIS A 225 -9.59 -21.20 -7.37
C HIS A 225 -8.26 -20.94 -6.69
N LEU A 226 -7.40 -21.94 -6.63
CA LEU A 226 -5.99 -21.76 -6.28
C LEU A 226 -5.23 -21.30 -7.53
N LEU A 227 -4.73 -20.08 -7.50
CA LEU A 227 -3.97 -19.50 -8.60
C LEU A 227 -2.47 -19.59 -8.35
N THR A 228 -1.76 -20.13 -9.34
CA THR A 228 -0.30 -20.25 -9.37
C THR A 228 0.23 -19.60 -10.63
N TYR A 229 1.48 -19.22 -10.63
CA TYR A 229 2.28 -18.77 -11.75
C TYR A 229 1.52 -17.88 -12.77
N ASN A 230 1.28 -18.38 -14.00
CA ASN A 230 0.65 -17.60 -15.08
C ASN A 230 -0.81 -17.25 -14.82
N ARG A 231 -1.55 -18.11 -14.11
CA ARG A 231 -2.97 -17.84 -13.79
C ARG A 231 -3.11 -16.70 -12.78
N ALA A 232 -2.20 -16.64 -11.79
CA ALA A 232 -2.16 -15.53 -10.85
C ALA A 232 -1.84 -14.20 -11.56
N LEU A 233 -0.85 -14.21 -12.46
CA LEU A 233 -0.51 -13.02 -13.24
C LEU A 233 -1.65 -12.60 -14.18
N ALA A 234 -2.32 -13.55 -14.84
CA ALA A 234 -3.48 -13.27 -15.67
C ALA A 234 -4.61 -12.62 -14.86
N TYR A 235 -4.88 -13.12 -13.66
CA TYR A 235 -5.91 -12.60 -12.76
C TYR A 235 -5.67 -11.12 -12.40
N VAL A 236 -4.48 -10.76 -11.94
CA VAL A 236 -4.17 -9.38 -11.54
C VAL A 236 -4.01 -8.41 -12.71
N ARG A 237 -3.98 -8.91 -13.96
CA ARG A 237 -3.91 -8.13 -15.19
C ARG A 237 -5.24 -8.02 -15.93
N THR A 238 -6.27 -8.72 -15.48
CA THR A 238 -7.59 -8.74 -16.11
C THR A 238 -8.25 -7.37 -16.00
N ARG A 239 -8.67 -6.84 -17.14
CA ARG A 239 -9.35 -5.53 -17.26
C ARG A 239 -10.72 -5.67 -17.95
N HIS A 240 -10.79 -6.45 -19.04
CA HIS A 240 -11.97 -6.56 -19.88
C HIS A 240 -12.95 -7.65 -19.38
N GLY A 241 -12.46 -8.59 -18.60
CA GLY A 241 -13.27 -9.68 -18.02
C GLY A 241 -14.04 -9.30 -16.75
N VAL A 242 -13.93 -8.05 -16.31
CA VAL A 242 -14.53 -7.56 -15.06
C VAL A 242 -15.18 -6.20 -15.29
N GLN A 243 -16.27 -5.95 -14.56
CA GLN A 243 -16.91 -4.64 -14.46
C GLN A 243 -16.91 -4.20 -12.99
N ALA A 244 -16.50 -2.96 -12.74
CA ALA A 244 -16.89 -2.27 -11.52
C ALA A 244 -18.35 -1.84 -11.67
N ASP A 245 -19.12 -1.82 -10.57
CA ASP A 245 -20.52 -1.40 -10.58
C ASP A 245 -20.67 -0.05 -11.29
N GLY A 246 -21.64 0.04 -12.20
CA GLY A 246 -21.96 1.28 -12.89
C GLY A 246 -21.26 1.51 -14.23
N ASN A 247 -20.76 0.50 -14.90
CA ASN A 247 -20.13 0.63 -16.24
C ASN A 247 -18.79 1.37 -16.30
N VAL A 248 -18.16 1.64 -15.16
CA VAL A 248 -16.84 2.30 -15.13
C VAL A 248 -15.78 1.29 -15.52
N GLY A 249 -15.18 1.53 -16.69
CA GLY A 249 -14.36 0.57 -17.41
C GLY A 249 -13.17 -0.04 -16.67
N GLY A 250 -12.87 -1.21 -17.13
CA GLY A 250 -11.75 -2.14 -16.95
C GLY A 250 -10.63 -1.87 -15.94
N ASP A 251 -10.19 -0.66 -15.72
CA ASP A 251 -9.05 -0.38 -14.82
C ASP A 251 -9.43 -0.43 -13.34
N LEU A 252 -10.57 0.13 -12.95
CA LEU A 252 -11.06 0.03 -11.57
C LEU A 252 -11.37 -1.43 -11.20
N GLY A 253 -11.99 -2.19 -12.11
CA GLY A 253 -12.20 -3.62 -11.93
C GLY A 253 -10.89 -4.39 -11.72
N ARG A 254 -9.83 -4.04 -12.45
CA ARG A 254 -8.49 -4.60 -12.25
C ARG A 254 -7.94 -4.28 -10.86
N ILE A 255 -8.07 -3.04 -10.39
CA ILE A 255 -7.63 -2.63 -9.05
C ILE A 255 -8.38 -3.43 -7.98
N MET A 256 -9.71 -3.65 -8.14
CA MET A 256 -10.49 -4.51 -7.23
C MET A 256 -9.96 -5.94 -7.19
N LEU A 257 -9.61 -6.53 -8.34
CA LEU A 257 -8.99 -7.86 -8.38
C LEU A 257 -7.62 -7.89 -7.69
N GLN A 258 -6.82 -6.86 -7.88
CA GLN A 258 -5.51 -6.72 -7.21
C GLN A 258 -5.68 -6.61 -5.69
N GLN A 259 -6.62 -5.81 -5.21
CA GLN A 259 -6.93 -5.72 -3.78
C GLN A 259 -7.43 -7.05 -3.21
N ALA A 260 -8.31 -7.76 -3.93
CA ALA A 260 -8.76 -9.08 -3.54
C ALA A 260 -7.60 -10.09 -3.46
N PHE A 261 -6.69 -10.03 -4.42
CA PHE A 261 -5.49 -10.87 -4.46
C PHE A 261 -4.53 -10.58 -3.30
N ILE A 262 -4.24 -9.29 -3.03
CA ILE A 262 -3.41 -8.87 -1.88
C ILE A 262 -4.06 -9.31 -0.56
N SER A 263 -5.38 -9.12 -0.41
CA SER A 263 -6.14 -9.59 0.74
C SER A 263 -5.95 -11.10 0.97
N SER A 264 -6.04 -11.91 -0.09
CA SER A 264 -5.81 -13.36 -0.03
C SER A 264 -4.37 -13.71 0.34
N ILE A 265 -3.37 -12.96 -0.15
CA ILE A 265 -1.97 -13.15 0.26
C ILE A 265 -1.82 -12.88 1.75
N VAL A 266 -2.33 -11.75 2.25
CA VAL A 266 -2.24 -11.38 3.68
C VAL A 266 -2.91 -12.44 4.55
N GLN A 267 -4.10 -12.92 4.17
CA GLN A 267 -4.79 -14.00 4.90
C GLN A 267 -3.96 -15.29 4.90
N LYS A 268 -3.40 -15.67 3.75
CA LYS A 268 -2.58 -16.88 3.64
C LYS A 268 -1.32 -16.82 4.49
N VAL A 269 -0.59 -15.72 4.46
CA VAL A 269 0.61 -15.52 5.28
C VAL A 269 0.28 -15.63 6.77
N ASN A 270 -0.84 -15.04 7.20
CA ASN A 270 -1.26 -15.07 8.60
C ASN A 270 -1.78 -16.44 9.06
N SER A 271 -2.46 -17.20 8.18
CA SER A 271 -3.11 -18.46 8.57
C SER A 271 -2.18 -19.68 8.55
N GLN A 272 -1.16 -19.69 7.71
CA GLN A 272 -0.33 -20.88 7.48
C GLN A 272 0.96 -20.92 8.30
N GLY A 273 1.23 -19.91 9.15
CA GLY A 273 2.46 -19.86 9.93
C GLY A 273 3.74 -19.94 9.05
N LEU A 274 3.68 -19.39 7.82
CA LEU A 274 4.78 -19.46 6.85
C LEU A 274 6.10 -18.94 7.41
N LEU A 275 6.03 -18.02 8.38
CA LEU A 275 7.19 -17.44 9.06
C LEU A 275 7.79 -18.35 10.14
N SER A 276 7.07 -19.40 10.57
CA SER A 276 7.55 -20.36 11.57
C SER A 276 8.24 -21.58 10.96
N ASN A 277 8.03 -21.84 9.66
CA ASN A 277 8.64 -22.96 8.94
C ASN A 277 9.97 -22.52 8.30
N VAL A 278 11.10 -22.83 8.94
CA VAL A 278 12.44 -22.38 8.50
C VAL A 278 12.77 -22.74 7.04
N PRO A 279 12.58 -24.00 6.56
CA PRO A 279 12.80 -24.35 5.15
C PRO A 279 11.95 -23.53 4.17
N GLN A 280 10.66 -23.31 4.50
CA GLN A 280 9.76 -22.51 3.68
C GLN A 280 10.18 -21.04 3.68
N LEU A 281 10.55 -20.50 4.84
CA LEU A 281 11.05 -19.13 4.98
C LEU A 281 12.31 -18.90 4.15
N LEU A 282 13.27 -19.82 4.17
CA LEU A 282 14.50 -19.73 3.36
C LEU A 282 14.19 -19.76 1.86
N LYS A 283 13.24 -20.59 1.42
CA LYS A 283 12.80 -20.62 0.02
C LYS A 283 12.15 -19.29 -0.40
N ILE A 284 11.28 -18.75 0.43
CA ILE A 284 10.65 -17.43 0.19
C ILE A 284 11.71 -16.34 0.15
N ALA A 285 12.67 -16.35 1.09
CA ALA A 285 13.75 -15.38 1.15
C ALA A 285 14.67 -15.44 -0.09
N ASP A 286 15.05 -16.63 -0.55
CA ASP A 286 15.86 -16.80 -1.76
C ASP A 286 15.14 -16.24 -3.00
N ILE A 287 13.85 -16.53 -3.15
CA ILE A 287 13.05 -16.01 -4.26
C ILE A 287 12.87 -14.50 -4.14
N ALA A 288 12.51 -13.99 -2.95
CA ALA A 288 12.31 -12.56 -2.75
C ALA A 288 13.57 -11.74 -3.02
N THR A 289 14.74 -12.20 -2.54
CA THR A 289 16.02 -11.51 -2.77
C THR A 289 16.43 -11.48 -4.24
N LYS A 290 16.06 -12.48 -5.04
CA LYS A 290 16.27 -12.51 -6.50
C LYS A 290 15.24 -11.69 -7.27
N ALA A 291 14.03 -11.63 -6.75
CA ALA A 291 12.86 -11.11 -7.44
C ALA A 291 12.68 -9.59 -7.27
N LEU A 292 13.05 -9.05 -6.11
CA LEU A 292 12.81 -7.65 -5.79
C LEU A 292 13.98 -6.76 -6.21
N THR A 293 13.65 -5.56 -6.68
CA THR A 293 14.57 -4.43 -6.74
C THR A 293 14.19 -3.47 -5.61
N VAL A 294 15.13 -3.13 -4.74
CA VAL A 294 14.89 -2.36 -3.52
C VAL A 294 15.79 -1.14 -3.44
N ASP A 295 15.47 -0.20 -2.57
CA ASP A 295 16.37 0.91 -2.23
C ASP A 295 17.54 0.44 -1.37
N GLN A 296 18.55 1.31 -1.18
CA GLN A 296 19.71 1.04 -0.32
C GLN A 296 19.37 0.86 1.17
N GLY A 297 18.18 1.32 1.60
CA GLY A 297 17.67 1.08 2.94
C GLY A 297 17.29 -0.39 3.19
N LEU A 298 17.10 -1.19 2.12
CA LEU A 298 16.70 -2.60 2.17
C LEU A 298 17.74 -3.53 1.48
N ASP A 299 18.98 -3.11 1.32
CA ASP A 299 20.05 -3.77 0.54
C ASP A 299 20.66 -5.02 1.19
N SER A 300 20.19 -5.43 2.34
CA SER A 300 20.72 -6.62 3.05
C SER A 300 19.63 -7.54 3.57
N VAL A 301 19.96 -8.81 3.75
CA VAL A 301 19.05 -9.82 4.30
C VAL A 301 18.56 -9.41 5.69
N SER A 302 19.41 -8.82 6.52
CA SER A 302 19.03 -8.39 7.87
C SER A 302 17.99 -7.27 7.85
N LYS A 303 18.09 -6.30 6.92
CA LYS A 303 17.11 -5.22 6.75
C LYS A 303 15.78 -5.75 6.21
N LEU A 304 15.82 -6.65 5.21
CA LEU A 304 14.61 -7.30 4.69
C LEU A 304 13.93 -8.17 5.75
N LEU A 305 14.70 -8.89 6.57
CA LEU A 305 14.17 -9.65 7.70
C LEU A 305 13.57 -8.74 8.78
N GLY A 306 14.18 -7.58 9.04
CA GLY A 306 13.62 -6.56 9.91
C GLY A 306 12.24 -6.12 9.45
N LEU A 307 12.11 -5.77 8.16
CA LEU A 307 10.82 -5.41 7.55
C LEU A 307 9.81 -6.58 7.60
N ALA A 308 10.25 -7.81 7.27
CA ALA A 308 9.39 -8.99 7.33
C ALA A 308 8.88 -9.27 8.74
N LYS A 309 9.74 -9.10 9.76
CA LYS A 309 9.36 -9.22 11.17
C LYS A 309 8.34 -8.16 11.56
N THR A 310 8.52 -6.93 11.12
CA THR A 310 7.55 -5.84 11.29
C THR A 310 6.19 -6.22 10.71
N LEU A 311 6.16 -6.67 9.46
CA LEU A 311 4.94 -7.10 8.78
C LEU A 311 4.29 -8.35 9.41
N SER A 312 5.03 -9.18 10.14
CA SER A 312 4.50 -10.39 10.79
C SER A 312 3.53 -10.11 11.94
N HIS A 313 3.55 -8.90 12.49
CA HIS A 313 2.62 -8.47 13.54
C HIS A 313 1.26 -8.02 12.98
N LEU A 314 1.18 -7.76 11.67
CA LEU A 314 -0.07 -7.35 11.01
C LEU A 314 -1.07 -8.50 10.97
N ARG A 315 -2.25 -8.26 11.50
CA ARG A 315 -3.40 -9.17 11.32
C ARG A 315 -4.21 -8.73 10.12
N SER A 316 -4.72 -9.67 9.34
CA SER A 316 -5.48 -9.36 8.12
C SER A 316 -6.64 -8.39 8.34
N LYS A 317 -7.33 -8.47 9.48
CA LYS A 317 -8.41 -7.54 9.86
C LYS A 317 -7.96 -6.09 10.09
N ASN A 318 -6.68 -5.87 10.33
CA ASN A 318 -6.08 -4.56 10.57
C ASN A 318 -5.38 -3.99 9.31
N VAL A 319 -5.58 -4.62 8.16
CA VAL A 319 -5.05 -4.15 6.89
C VAL A 319 -6.20 -3.64 6.02
N SER A 320 -6.17 -2.35 5.72
CA SER A 320 -7.14 -1.69 4.85
C SER A 320 -6.51 -1.42 3.48
N LEU A 321 -7.23 -1.79 2.42
CA LEU A 321 -6.85 -1.51 1.04
C LEU A 321 -7.83 -0.47 0.49
N LEU A 322 -7.31 0.67 0.06
CA LEU A 322 -8.07 1.76 -0.52
C LEU A 322 -7.64 1.99 -1.96
N THR A 323 -8.56 2.42 -2.81
CA THR A 323 -8.24 3.03 -4.10
C THR A 323 -8.38 4.54 -3.95
N MET A 324 -7.40 5.28 -4.44
CA MET A 324 -7.46 6.74 -4.49
C MET A 324 -8.66 7.15 -5.36
N PRO A 325 -9.56 8.01 -4.87
CA PRO A 325 -10.69 8.51 -5.63
C PRO A 325 -10.22 9.29 -6.88
N THR A 326 -10.85 9.01 -8.00
CA THR A 326 -10.56 9.68 -9.27
C THR A 326 -11.82 9.82 -10.10
N VAL A 327 -11.86 10.85 -10.92
CA VAL A 327 -12.89 11.07 -11.96
C VAL A 327 -12.26 10.91 -13.34
N THR A 328 -13.05 10.50 -14.32
CA THR A 328 -12.58 10.43 -15.71
C THR A 328 -12.37 11.83 -16.25
N ASP A 329 -11.24 12.07 -16.92
CA ASP A 329 -11.03 13.30 -17.67
C ASP A 329 -12.05 13.39 -18.81
N THR A 330 -12.80 14.49 -18.85
CA THR A 330 -13.84 14.72 -19.86
C THR A 330 -13.29 15.33 -21.14
N ASN A 331 -12.00 15.69 -21.19
CA ASN A 331 -11.37 16.19 -22.39
C ASN A 331 -11.21 15.05 -23.42
N PRO A 332 -11.84 15.13 -24.60
CA PRO A 332 -11.75 14.08 -25.63
C PRO A 332 -10.31 13.78 -26.09
N ALA A 333 -9.42 14.77 -26.03
CA ALA A 333 -8.00 14.61 -26.38
C ALA A 333 -7.24 13.75 -25.35
N ASP A 334 -7.76 13.64 -24.12
CA ASP A 334 -7.15 12.97 -22.98
C ASP A 334 -7.93 11.71 -22.56
N SER A 335 -8.62 11.10 -23.50
CA SER A 335 -9.44 9.91 -23.28
C SER A 335 -8.68 8.81 -22.52
N GLY A 336 -9.27 8.36 -21.42
CA GLY A 336 -8.72 7.30 -20.56
C GLY A 336 -7.83 7.82 -19.43
N ARG A 337 -7.58 9.12 -19.32
CA ARG A 337 -6.92 9.73 -18.16
C ARG A 337 -7.89 9.88 -16.98
N LEU A 338 -7.31 9.90 -15.81
CA LEU A 338 -8.04 10.06 -14.55
C LEU A 338 -7.54 11.31 -13.83
N LEU A 339 -8.47 12.14 -13.37
CA LEU A 339 -8.16 13.29 -12.53
C LEU A 339 -8.36 12.91 -11.06
N PRO A 340 -7.53 13.37 -10.12
CA PRO A 340 -7.78 13.24 -8.69
C PRO A 340 -9.15 13.79 -8.33
N GLU A 341 -9.89 13.12 -7.46
CA GLU A 341 -11.20 13.60 -6.97
C GLU A 341 -11.01 14.38 -5.68
N GLU A 342 -10.76 15.69 -5.82
CA GLU A 342 -10.61 16.59 -4.69
C GLU A 342 -11.97 16.86 -3.99
N PRO A 343 -12.01 16.94 -2.67
CA PRO A 343 -10.93 16.81 -1.68
C PRO A 343 -10.75 15.38 -1.16
N GLN A 344 -11.43 14.39 -1.72
CA GLN A 344 -11.49 13.03 -1.20
C GLN A 344 -10.13 12.34 -1.22
N ASP A 345 -9.34 12.53 -2.28
CA ASP A 345 -7.96 12.04 -2.39
C ASP A 345 -7.05 12.71 -1.34
N ASP A 346 -7.14 14.03 -1.19
CA ASP A 346 -6.39 14.80 -0.19
C ASP A 346 -6.75 14.38 1.25
N VAL A 347 -8.02 14.02 1.53
CA VAL A 347 -8.44 13.46 2.84
C VAL A 347 -7.75 12.12 3.09
N ILE A 348 -7.61 11.26 2.07
CA ILE A 348 -6.87 10.00 2.22
C ILE A 348 -5.38 10.28 2.47
N PHE A 349 -4.79 11.26 1.80
CA PHE A 349 -3.40 11.65 2.06
C PHE A 349 -3.23 12.15 3.50
N GLN A 350 -4.18 12.94 4.03
CA GLN A 350 -4.19 13.33 5.45
C GLN A 350 -4.27 12.12 6.38
N MET A 351 -5.12 11.12 6.07
CA MET A 351 -5.20 9.91 6.88
C MET A 351 -3.83 9.23 7.02
N VAL A 352 -3.08 9.11 5.90
CA VAL A 352 -1.73 8.56 5.91
C VAL A 352 -0.76 9.45 6.69
N LEU A 353 -0.81 10.77 6.48
CA LEU A 353 0.07 11.73 7.17
C LEU A 353 -0.12 11.73 8.70
N HIS A 354 -1.34 11.47 9.17
CA HIS A 354 -1.69 11.47 10.60
C HIS A 354 -1.79 10.05 11.20
N GLY A 355 -1.51 9.00 10.41
CA GLY A 355 -1.60 7.61 10.86
C GLY A 355 -3.01 7.20 11.28
N GLN A 356 -4.03 7.65 10.56
CA GLN A 356 -5.43 7.35 10.85
C GLN A 356 -5.86 6.05 10.16
N ASP A 357 -6.59 5.22 10.88
CA ASP A 357 -7.16 3.99 10.35
C ASP A 357 -8.42 4.24 9.50
N TRP A 358 -8.67 3.35 8.54
CA TRP A 358 -9.89 3.36 7.76
C TRP A 358 -11.07 2.74 8.52
N HIS A 359 -12.16 3.50 8.69
CA HIS A 359 -13.37 3.09 9.41
C HIS A 359 -14.61 2.92 8.51
N GLY A 360 -14.42 2.71 7.21
CA GLY A 360 -15.51 2.48 6.25
C GLY A 360 -16.01 3.75 5.56
N HIS A 361 -15.54 4.90 5.96
CA HIS A 361 -15.86 6.21 5.36
C HIS A 361 -14.67 7.16 5.52
N LEU A 362 -14.62 8.19 4.69
CA LEU A 362 -13.67 9.28 4.85
C LEU A 362 -13.95 10.03 6.17
N PRO A 363 -12.91 10.41 6.92
CA PRO A 363 -13.08 11.19 8.14
C PRO A 363 -13.66 12.56 7.81
N THR A 364 -14.49 13.05 8.72
CA THR A 364 -15.06 14.40 8.68
C THR A 364 -14.63 15.15 9.93
N GLU A 365 -14.47 16.46 9.81
CA GLU A 365 -14.22 17.33 10.95
C GLU A 365 -15.56 17.75 11.60
N PRO A 366 -15.63 17.92 12.93
CA PRO A 366 -16.80 18.52 13.56
C PRO A 366 -17.14 19.89 12.93
N ALA A 367 -18.39 20.09 12.48
CA ALA A 367 -18.81 21.28 11.74
C ALA A 367 -18.41 22.59 12.43
N GLY A 368 -18.43 22.63 13.77
CA GLY A 368 -18.05 23.84 14.55
C GLY A 368 -16.55 24.20 14.46
N ARG A 369 -15.70 23.32 13.96
CA ARG A 369 -14.28 23.60 13.70
C ARG A 369 -14.05 24.08 12.27
N VAL A 370 -15.01 23.85 11.36
CA VAL A 370 -14.90 24.21 9.96
C VAL A 370 -15.29 25.69 9.79
N LYS A 371 -14.30 26.51 9.48
CA LYS A 371 -14.50 27.94 9.16
C LYS A 371 -14.87 28.08 7.70
N VAL A 372 -16.03 28.69 7.42
CA VAL A 372 -16.56 28.83 6.06
C VAL A 372 -16.77 30.30 5.70
N ARG A 373 -16.29 30.71 4.54
CA ARG A 373 -16.65 31.97 3.89
C ARG A 373 -17.60 31.65 2.74
N VAL A 374 -18.74 32.31 2.66
CA VAL A 374 -19.76 32.07 1.62
C VAL A 374 -19.81 33.24 0.65
N LEU A 375 -19.57 32.96 -0.63
CA LEU A 375 -19.56 33.96 -1.69
C LEU A 375 -20.70 33.70 -2.69
N ASN A 376 -21.40 34.74 -3.09
CA ASN A 376 -22.47 34.69 -4.08
C ASN A 376 -21.93 34.98 -5.50
N GLY A 377 -21.69 33.93 -6.28
CA GLY A 377 -21.38 34.00 -7.71
C GLY A 377 -22.59 33.73 -8.61
N ALA A 378 -23.75 33.32 -8.05
CA ALA A 378 -24.97 33.10 -8.82
C ALA A 378 -25.74 34.41 -9.16
N GLY A 379 -25.33 35.54 -8.62
CA GLY A 379 -26.04 36.80 -8.81
C GLY A 379 -27.42 36.92 -8.11
N SER A 380 -27.88 35.86 -7.45
CA SER A 380 -29.20 35.83 -6.79
C SER A 380 -29.21 36.65 -5.48
N PRO A 381 -30.04 37.69 -5.32
CA PRO A 381 -30.06 38.53 -4.13
C PRO A 381 -30.24 37.70 -2.85
N GLY A 382 -29.37 37.92 -1.85
CA GLY A 382 -29.46 37.33 -0.54
C GLY A 382 -29.14 35.82 -0.47
N LEU A 383 -28.71 35.16 -1.58
CA LEU A 383 -28.45 33.72 -1.63
C LEU A 383 -27.36 33.33 -0.62
N ALA A 384 -26.21 34.01 -0.63
CA ALA A 384 -25.12 33.71 0.32
C ALA A 384 -25.54 33.89 1.78
N GLY A 385 -26.35 34.91 2.09
CA GLY A 385 -26.91 35.11 3.43
C GLY A 385 -27.87 33.99 3.88
N ARG A 386 -28.72 33.49 2.97
CA ARG A 386 -29.58 32.33 3.26
C ARG A 386 -28.78 31.08 3.47
N THR A 387 -27.79 30.81 2.61
CA THR A 387 -26.88 29.69 2.73
C THR A 387 -26.08 29.73 4.04
N ALA A 388 -25.51 30.87 4.39
CA ALA A 388 -24.80 31.09 5.64
C ALA A 388 -25.66 30.77 6.87
N ARG A 389 -26.95 31.20 6.89
CA ARG A 389 -27.87 30.81 7.96
C ARG A 389 -28.15 29.32 8.00
N GLY A 390 -28.25 28.66 6.85
CA GLY A 390 -28.38 27.20 6.76
C GLY A 390 -27.18 26.46 7.34
N LEU A 391 -25.97 26.87 6.97
CA LEU A 391 -24.72 26.29 7.47
C LEU A 391 -24.53 26.48 8.98
N ARG A 392 -24.84 27.69 9.51
CA ARG A 392 -24.84 27.95 10.98
C ARG A 392 -25.81 27.03 11.73
N LYS A 393 -26.98 26.72 11.15
CA LYS A 393 -27.95 25.77 11.74
C LYS A 393 -27.39 24.33 11.76
N LEU A 394 -26.46 23.99 10.87
CA LEU A 394 -25.72 22.72 10.86
C LEU A 394 -24.47 22.76 11.76
N GLY A 395 -24.19 23.87 12.42
CA GLY A 395 -23.10 24.04 13.36
C GLY A 395 -21.79 24.58 12.77
N PHE A 396 -21.75 24.95 11.49
CA PHE A 396 -20.56 25.54 10.88
C PHE A 396 -20.22 26.93 11.39
N ASP A 397 -18.91 27.22 11.53
CA ASP A 397 -18.41 28.57 11.83
C ASP A 397 -18.35 29.41 10.55
N VAL A 398 -19.44 30.12 10.23
CA VAL A 398 -19.47 30.99 9.04
C VAL A 398 -18.86 32.34 9.35
N THR A 399 -17.64 32.57 8.88
CA THR A 399 -16.80 33.75 9.16
C THR A 399 -17.13 34.96 8.31
N GLY A 400 -17.78 34.79 7.15
CA GLY A 400 -18.10 35.89 6.27
C GLY A 400 -19.06 35.56 5.13
N VAL A 401 -19.67 36.59 4.59
CA VAL A 401 -20.58 36.55 3.43
C VAL A 401 -20.22 37.71 2.51
N ALA A 402 -20.02 37.42 1.20
CA ALA A 402 -19.74 38.45 0.19
C ALA A 402 -20.25 38.01 -1.20
N ASN A 403 -20.05 38.87 -2.20
CA ASN A 403 -20.26 38.51 -3.60
C ASN A 403 -18.95 37.99 -4.21
N ALA A 404 -19.07 37.16 -5.25
CA ALA A 404 -17.98 36.70 -6.11
C ALA A 404 -18.27 37.10 -7.56
N THR A 405 -17.29 36.91 -8.43
CA THR A 405 -17.48 36.99 -9.87
C THR A 405 -18.58 35.99 -10.28
N PRO A 406 -19.50 36.38 -11.20
CA PRO A 406 -20.53 35.47 -11.67
C PRO A 406 -19.98 34.16 -12.17
N THR A 407 -20.54 33.05 -11.66
CA THR A 407 -20.17 31.69 -12.07
C THR A 407 -21.40 30.79 -12.20
N ALA A 408 -21.33 29.85 -13.14
CA ALA A 408 -22.35 28.82 -13.29
C ALA A 408 -22.18 27.70 -12.27
N THR A 409 -20.93 27.38 -11.90
CA THR A 409 -20.58 26.22 -11.07
C THR A 409 -20.37 26.63 -9.62
N THR A 410 -20.97 25.89 -8.71
CA THR A 410 -20.69 25.98 -7.27
C THR A 410 -19.38 25.29 -6.95
N THR A 411 -18.47 25.98 -6.24
CA THR A 411 -17.16 25.42 -5.86
C THR A 411 -16.91 25.51 -4.37
N VAL A 412 -16.10 24.59 -3.87
CA VAL A 412 -15.51 24.61 -2.54
C VAL A 412 -14.01 24.75 -2.67
N ASP A 413 -13.50 25.96 -2.43
CA ASP A 413 -12.08 26.24 -2.54
C ASP A 413 -11.39 26.09 -1.18
N TYR A 414 -10.29 25.36 -1.14
CA TYR A 414 -9.48 25.14 0.06
C TYR A 414 -7.98 25.25 -0.27
N SER A 415 -7.13 25.40 0.75
CA SER A 415 -5.71 25.69 0.54
C SER A 415 -4.82 24.60 1.15
N GLY A 416 -4.49 23.61 0.34
CA GLY A 416 -3.60 22.51 0.69
C GLY A 416 -4.26 21.35 1.43
N ILE A 417 -3.57 20.24 1.43
CA ILE A 417 -4.03 18.96 2.01
C ILE A 417 -4.54 19.12 3.45
N ALA A 418 -3.96 20.04 4.27
CA ALA A 418 -4.37 20.24 5.66
C ALA A 418 -5.81 20.76 5.85
N GLN A 419 -6.49 21.19 4.79
CA GLN A 419 -7.90 21.66 4.84
C GLN A 419 -8.88 20.69 4.16
N ALA A 420 -8.41 19.59 3.62
CA ALA A 420 -9.25 18.69 2.82
C ALA A 420 -10.42 18.10 3.64
N ASP A 421 -10.19 17.73 4.91
CA ASP A 421 -11.22 17.26 5.83
C ASP A 421 -12.32 18.31 6.09
N SER A 422 -11.92 19.58 6.20
CA SER A 422 -12.86 20.71 6.34
C SER A 422 -13.66 20.93 5.06
N ALA A 423 -13.01 20.88 3.89
CA ALA A 423 -13.66 20.98 2.58
C ALA A 423 -14.65 19.83 2.37
N TYR A 424 -14.22 18.60 2.63
CA TYR A 424 -15.05 17.41 2.52
C TYR A 424 -16.26 17.48 3.47
N THR A 425 -16.05 17.87 4.72
CA THR A 425 -17.14 18.06 5.70
C THR A 425 -18.17 19.09 5.19
N LEU A 426 -17.71 20.21 4.62
CA LEU A 426 -18.61 21.20 4.03
C LEU A 426 -19.39 20.63 2.85
N MET A 427 -18.74 19.89 1.94
CA MET A 427 -19.40 19.26 0.79
C MET A 427 -20.50 18.29 1.21
N THR A 428 -20.30 17.49 2.26
CA THR A 428 -21.33 16.58 2.78
C THR A 428 -22.57 17.29 3.33
N ALA A 429 -22.44 18.57 3.69
CA ALA A 429 -23.55 19.41 4.16
C ALA A 429 -24.39 20.00 3.02
N LEU A 430 -23.97 19.87 1.76
CA LEU A 430 -24.66 20.41 0.59
C LEU A 430 -25.53 19.34 -0.10
N LYS A 431 -26.63 19.77 -0.74
CA LYS A 431 -27.57 18.85 -1.40
C LYS A 431 -27.00 18.16 -2.65
N SER A 432 -26.22 18.91 -3.43
CA SER A 432 -25.43 18.39 -4.54
C SER A 432 -23.98 18.66 -4.20
N PRO A 433 -23.11 17.63 -4.19
CA PRO A 433 -21.69 17.84 -3.96
C PRO A 433 -21.17 18.80 -5.04
N PRO A 434 -20.62 19.94 -4.65
CA PRO A 434 -20.01 20.87 -5.60
C PRO A 434 -18.66 20.32 -6.07
N PHE A 435 -18.12 20.93 -7.12
CA PHE A 435 -16.72 20.74 -7.45
C PHE A 435 -15.85 21.35 -6.33
N ALA A 436 -14.86 20.63 -5.84
CA ALA A 436 -13.87 21.17 -4.92
C ALA A 436 -12.56 21.44 -5.64
N GLN A 437 -11.82 22.43 -5.17
CA GLN A 437 -10.53 22.81 -5.73
C GLN A 437 -9.53 23.13 -4.63
N ASN A 438 -8.39 22.44 -4.66
CA ASN A 438 -7.24 22.75 -3.85
C ASN A 438 -6.44 23.89 -4.49
N LEU A 439 -6.50 25.09 -3.92
CA LEU A 439 -5.78 26.26 -4.44
C LEU A 439 -4.25 26.16 -4.34
N LEU A 440 -3.73 25.16 -3.63
CA LEU A 440 -2.30 24.87 -3.52
C LEU A 440 -1.93 23.57 -4.25
N SER A 441 -2.74 23.11 -5.20
CA SER A 441 -2.41 21.95 -6.02
C SER A 441 -1.47 22.26 -7.20
N GLU A 442 -1.29 23.54 -7.51
CA GLU A 442 -0.41 23.98 -8.59
C GLU A 442 0.91 24.58 -8.05
N PRO A 443 2.08 24.11 -8.52
CA PRO A 443 2.28 23.03 -9.49
C PRO A 443 2.06 21.61 -8.93
N ALA A 444 1.99 21.43 -7.62
CA ALA A 444 1.74 20.16 -6.95
C ALA A 444 1.02 20.38 -5.62
N PRO A 445 0.19 19.44 -5.14
CA PRO A 445 -0.49 19.55 -3.86
C PRO A 445 0.47 19.83 -2.71
N GLN A 446 0.15 20.79 -1.88
CA GLN A 446 0.92 21.20 -0.72
C GLN A 446 0.14 20.95 0.56
N LEU A 447 0.84 20.74 1.67
CA LEU A 447 0.20 20.50 2.96
C LEU A 447 -0.70 21.68 3.37
N GLY A 448 -0.29 22.91 3.05
CA GLY A 448 -1.03 24.12 3.45
C GLY A 448 -1.12 24.32 4.95
N LYS A 449 -2.02 25.19 5.38
CA LYS A 449 -2.34 25.43 6.80
C LYS A 449 -3.85 25.40 7.00
N ARG A 450 -4.31 24.93 8.15
CA ARG A 450 -5.73 25.02 8.52
C ARG A 450 -6.19 26.48 8.48
N GLY A 451 -7.33 26.73 7.85
CA GLY A 451 -7.84 28.07 7.63
C GLY A 451 -9.33 28.07 7.29
N THR A 452 -9.76 29.08 6.57
CA THR A 452 -11.16 29.22 6.13
C THR A 452 -11.33 28.58 4.74
N VAL A 453 -12.30 27.68 4.62
CA VAL A 453 -12.76 27.12 3.35
C VAL A 453 -13.74 28.11 2.70
N THR A 454 -13.64 28.33 1.40
CA THR A 454 -14.50 29.25 0.67
C THR A 454 -15.54 28.49 -0.14
N LEU A 455 -16.82 28.70 0.13
CA LEU A 455 -17.93 28.22 -0.67
C LEU A 455 -18.37 29.31 -1.66
N ILE A 456 -18.15 29.11 -2.94
CA ILE A 456 -18.61 29.98 -4.01
C ILE A 456 -19.89 29.39 -4.62
N LEU A 457 -21.00 30.10 -4.50
CA LEU A 457 -22.29 29.64 -4.99
C LEU A 457 -22.47 30.02 -6.46
N GLY A 458 -22.55 29.02 -7.32
CA GLY A 458 -22.90 29.16 -8.74
C GLY A 458 -24.42 29.10 -8.96
N THR A 459 -24.83 29.24 -10.22
CA THR A 459 -26.27 29.16 -10.60
C THR A 459 -26.83 27.73 -10.43
N ASP A 460 -25.96 26.70 -10.36
CA ASP A 460 -26.27 25.29 -10.13
C ASP A 460 -26.48 24.93 -8.64
N PHE A 461 -26.35 25.91 -7.71
CA PHE A 461 -26.43 25.67 -6.27
C PHE A 461 -27.77 25.10 -5.84
N ALA A 462 -27.80 23.83 -5.40
CA ALA A 462 -29.02 23.12 -5.01
C ALA A 462 -29.49 23.37 -3.54
N GLY A 463 -28.60 23.92 -2.71
CA GLY A 463 -28.93 24.26 -1.32
C GLY A 463 -28.18 23.47 -0.26
N VAL A 464 -28.45 23.76 1.00
CA VAL A 464 -27.87 23.09 2.17
C VAL A 464 -28.82 21.97 2.64
N ASN A 465 -28.26 20.86 3.14
CA ASN A 465 -29.01 19.76 3.72
C ASN A 465 -29.82 20.25 4.95
N ARG A 466 -30.95 19.60 5.25
CA ARG A 466 -31.69 19.89 6.47
C ARG A 466 -30.97 19.29 7.68
N PRO A 467 -30.93 20.00 8.83
CA PRO A 467 -30.45 19.36 10.05
C PRO A 467 -31.31 18.12 10.36
N PRO A 468 -30.70 17.05 10.89
CA PRO A 468 -31.45 15.89 11.34
C PRO A 468 -32.52 16.35 12.34
N LYS A 469 -33.77 15.87 12.15
CA LYS A 469 -34.82 16.14 13.14
C LYS A 469 -34.36 15.58 14.49
N PRO A 470 -34.48 16.36 15.60
CA PRO A 470 -34.24 15.79 16.91
C PRO A 470 -35.16 14.56 17.05
N SER A 471 -34.60 13.41 17.34
CA SER A 471 -35.40 12.25 17.73
C SER A 471 -36.08 12.62 19.03
N THR A 472 -37.38 12.93 18.99
CA THR A 472 -38.22 13.03 20.18
C THR A 472 -38.37 11.64 20.74
N GLY A 473 -37.37 11.21 21.49
CA GLY A 473 -37.43 9.99 22.28
C GLY A 473 -38.50 10.18 23.36
N LYS A 474 -39.72 9.71 23.10
CA LYS A 474 -40.64 9.40 24.18
C LYS A 474 -39.97 8.32 25.02
N SER A 475 -39.53 8.71 26.20
CA SER A 475 -39.15 7.82 27.28
C SER A 475 -40.36 6.96 27.65
N GLY A 476 -40.54 5.83 26.98
CA GLY A 476 -41.47 4.79 27.39
C GLY A 476 -40.77 3.89 28.40
N HIS A 477 -41.27 3.88 29.63
CA HIS A 477 -40.88 2.88 30.64
C HIS A 477 -41.08 1.47 30.10
N ALA A 478 -40.02 0.81 29.72
CA ALA A 478 -40.05 -0.60 29.36
C ALA A 478 -39.95 -1.45 30.63
N LYS A 479 -41.03 -2.22 30.88
CA LYS A 479 -41.09 -3.31 31.87
C LYS A 479 -40.06 -4.38 31.51
N HIS A 480 -39.42 -4.92 32.55
CA HIS A 480 -38.51 -6.07 32.50
C HIS A 480 -39.08 -7.22 31.68
N GLY A 481 -38.49 -7.53 30.54
CA GLY A 481 -38.68 -8.72 29.75
C GLY A 481 -37.35 -9.43 29.54
N LYS A 482 -37.37 -10.74 29.72
CA LYS A 482 -36.33 -11.75 29.64
C LYS A 482 -35.43 -11.59 28.39
N PRO A 483 -34.10 -11.78 28.46
CA PRO A 483 -33.24 -11.67 27.28
C PRO A 483 -33.47 -12.80 26.28
N ALA A 484 -33.77 -12.43 25.05
CA ALA A 484 -33.75 -13.32 23.89
C ALA A 484 -32.34 -13.41 23.32
N PRO A 485 -31.97 -14.54 22.65
CA PRO A 485 -30.61 -14.76 22.17
C PRO A 485 -30.26 -13.80 21.04
N SER A 486 -29.07 -13.25 21.13
CA SER A 486 -28.45 -12.35 20.14
C SER A 486 -28.36 -13.02 18.78
N SER A 487 -29.20 -12.59 17.84
CA SER A 487 -28.99 -12.82 16.41
C SER A 487 -27.83 -11.96 15.96
N SER A 488 -26.76 -12.62 15.53
CA SER A 488 -25.64 -12.01 14.80
C SER A 488 -26.19 -11.29 13.58
N GLY A 489 -26.24 -9.97 13.63
CA GLY A 489 -26.56 -9.12 12.49
C GLY A 489 -25.50 -9.30 11.41
N SER A 490 -25.83 -10.03 10.37
CA SER A 490 -25.16 -9.96 9.09
C SER A 490 -25.31 -8.52 8.59
N SER A 491 -24.23 -7.76 8.63
CA SER A 491 -24.11 -6.51 7.90
C SER A 491 -24.26 -6.85 6.41
N SER A 492 -25.49 -6.67 5.89
CA SER A 492 -25.75 -6.60 4.46
C SER A 492 -24.87 -5.49 3.91
N SER A 493 -23.85 -5.86 3.15
CA SER A 493 -23.14 -4.95 2.26
C SER A 493 -24.17 -4.43 1.26
N SER A 494 -24.72 -3.24 1.54
CA SER A 494 -25.42 -2.44 0.56
C SER A 494 -24.44 -2.21 -0.60
N SER A 495 -24.77 -2.74 -1.77
CA SER A 495 -24.17 -2.36 -3.04
C SER A 495 -24.45 -0.86 -3.26
N SER A 496 -23.58 0.00 -2.71
CA SER A 496 -23.60 1.43 -3.00
C SER A 496 -23.07 1.60 -4.42
N ASN A 497 -23.86 2.26 -5.26
CA ASN A 497 -23.50 2.60 -6.63
C ASN A 497 -22.16 3.32 -6.66
N LEU A 498 -21.17 2.74 -7.35
CA LEU A 498 -19.82 3.29 -7.55
C LEU A 498 -19.79 4.65 -8.26
N SER A 499 -20.92 5.12 -8.76
CA SER A 499 -21.10 6.41 -9.44
C SER A 499 -21.51 7.57 -8.52
N SER A 500 -21.58 7.35 -7.20
CA SER A 500 -21.87 8.47 -6.27
C SER A 500 -20.58 9.24 -5.98
N PRO A 501 -20.56 10.58 -6.15
CA PRO A 501 -19.44 11.42 -5.75
C PRO A 501 -19.05 11.13 -4.29
N GLY A 502 -17.77 10.89 -4.03
CA GLY A 502 -17.25 10.58 -2.68
C GLY A 502 -17.23 9.09 -2.33
N PHE A 503 -17.49 8.19 -3.29
CA PHE A 503 -17.32 6.77 -3.04
C PHE A 503 -15.83 6.38 -3.05
N VAL A 504 -15.32 5.95 -1.91
CA VAL A 504 -13.97 5.36 -1.82
C VAL A 504 -14.08 3.84 -1.93
N GLN A 505 -13.47 3.30 -2.96
CA GLN A 505 -13.34 1.85 -3.08
C GLN A 505 -12.39 1.34 -2.02
N ALA A 506 -12.91 0.56 -1.08
CA ALA A 506 -12.16 0.06 0.06
C ALA A 506 -12.41 -1.42 0.31
N ARG A 507 -11.38 -2.13 0.77
CA ARG A 507 -11.46 -3.53 1.18
C ARG A 507 -10.65 -3.74 2.45
N ASN A 508 -11.23 -4.42 3.44
CA ASN A 508 -10.46 -4.94 4.56
C ASN A 508 -9.84 -6.29 4.16
N ALA A 509 -8.54 -6.48 4.40
CA ALA A 509 -7.84 -7.72 4.05
C ALA A 509 -8.31 -8.94 4.87
N GLY A 510 -9.00 -8.73 5.99
CA GLY A 510 -9.65 -9.79 6.77
C GLY A 510 -11.04 -10.18 6.26
N ALA A 511 -11.61 -9.44 5.30
CA ALA A 511 -12.91 -9.77 4.72
C ALA A 511 -12.87 -11.09 3.95
N SER A 512 -14.04 -11.75 3.80
CA SER A 512 -14.14 -12.98 3.00
C SER A 512 -13.56 -12.78 1.59
N ILE A 513 -12.80 -13.74 1.10
CA ILE A 513 -12.23 -13.71 -0.26
C ILE A 513 -13.31 -13.62 -1.35
N CYS A 514 -14.56 -13.98 -1.03
CA CYS A 514 -15.70 -13.93 -1.94
C CYS A 514 -16.55 -12.66 -1.80
N SER A 515 -16.21 -11.72 -0.89
CA SER A 515 -16.95 -10.46 -0.72
C SER A 515 -16.32 -9.31 -1.50
N GLY A 516 -17.12 -8.32 -1.91
CA GLY A 516 -16.65 -7.08 -2.54
C GLY A 516 -15.85 -7.32 -3.83
N LEU A 517 -16.22 -8.31 -4.62
CA LEU A 517 -15.58 -8.61 -5.90
C LEU A 517 -16.27 -7.85 -7.03
N PRO A 518 -15.49 -7.43 -8.07
CA PRO A 518 -16.08 -6.87 -9.28
C PRO A 518 -16.95 -7.93 -9.98
N GLN A 519 -17.99 -7.47 -10.67
CA GLN A 519 -18.86 -8.37 -11.43
C GLN A 519 -18.16 -8.90 -12.69
N ALA A 520 -18.62 -10.04 -13.20
CA ALA A 520 -18.21 -10.56 -14.48
C ALA A 520 -18.74 -9.67 -15.62
N ASN A 521 -17.90 -9.36 -16.60
CA ASN A 521 -18.35 -8.65 -17.79
C ASN A 521 -19.00 -9.61 -18.78
N PRO A 522 -20.32 -9.54 -19.02
CA PRO A 522 -21.02 -10.44 -19.94
C PRO A 522 -20.54 -10.30 -21.40
N ASN A 523 -19.96 -9.13 -21.75
CA ASN A 523 -19.50 -8.82 -23.10
C ASN A 523 -18.00 -9.11 -23.32
N SER A 524 -17.32 -9.75 -22.39
CA SER A 524 -15.87 -9.95 -22.41
C SER A 524 -15.36 -10.98 -23.45
N GLY A 525 -16.19 -11.41 -24.37
CA GLY A 525 -15.81 -12.34 -25.44
C GLY A 525 -15.46 -13.73 -24.91
N ARG A 526 -16.39 -14.33 -24.19
CA ARG A 526 -16.39 -15.76 -23.94
C ARG A 526 -16.20 -16.46 -25.28
N PRO A 527 -15.20 -17.34 -25.47
CA PRO A 527 -15.21 -18.19 -26.66
C PRO A 527 -16.54 -18.95 -26.68
N PRO A 528 -17.16 -19.14 -27.84
CA PRO A 528 -18.36 -19.97 -27.95
C PRO A 528 -18.08 -21.33 -27.32
N PRO A 529 -19.08 -21.96 -26.71
CA PRO A 529 -18.95 -23.25 -26.02
C PRO A 529 -18.37 -24.33 -26.91
#